data_7b9851e92a46128fdd10069388d820b1
#
_entry.id   7b9851e92a46128fdd10069388d820b1
#
_cell.length_a   1.000
_cell.length_b   1.000
_cell.length_c   1.000
_cell.angle_alpha   90.00
_cell.angle_beta   90.00
_cell.angle_gamma   90.00
#
_symmetry.space_group_name_H-M   'P 1'
#
loop_
_entity.id
_entity.type
_entity.pdbx_description
1 polymer ?
#
loop_
_entity_poly.entity_id
_entity_poly.type
_entity_poly.pdbx_seq_one_letter_code
_entity_poly.pdbx_strand_id
1 'polypeptide(L)'
;MTGGEADDAKQLTPLLDAIRVGRPRGRPRTRPDRLLADKGYSYPVYRRELRRRKLPHVIPERADHRRHRAHKPGRPPGFDATAYKRRNVVERCVNRLKQFRALATRYEKSADAFRALALFAAILLWTQ
;
A
#
# COMPACT_ATOMS: atom_id res chain seq x y z
N MET A 1 11.45 -8.49 2.39
CA MET A 1 11.74 -7.16 1.82
C MET A 1 12.39 -7.38 0.48
N THR A 2 12.10 -6.54 -0.50
CA THR A 2 12.68 -6.61 -1.85
C THR A 2 13.77 -5.55 -1.98
N GLY A 3 14.79 -5.80 -2.84
CA GLY A 3 15.83 -4.81 -3.12
C GLY A 3 15.23 -3.50 -3.67
N GLY A 4 15.94 -2.39 -3.50
CA GLY A 4 15.44 -1.05 -3.84
C GLY A 4 15.09 -0.80 -5.33
N GLU A 5 15.49 -1.71 -6.22
CA GLU A 5 15.18 -1.67 -7.66
C GLU A 5 13.90 -2.45 -8.02
N ALA A 6 13.28 -3.16 -7.06
CA ALA A 6 12.08 -3.93 -7.35
C ALA A 6 10.89 -2.98 -7.53
N ASP A 7 10.12 -3.21 -8.59
CA ASP A 7 8.86 -2.51 -8.85
C ASP A 7 7.88 -2.76 -7.70
N ASP A 8 7.63 -1.73 -6.89
CA ASP A 8 6.74 -1.78 -5.73
C ASP A 8 5.34 -2.29 -6.09
N ALA A 9 4.88 -2.02 -7.30
CA ALA A 9 3.56 -2.44 -7.74
C ALA A 9 3.43 -3.97 -7.83
N LYS A 10 4.52 -4.70 -8.10
CA LYS A 10 4.54 -6.17 -8.10
C LYS A 10 4.35 -6.77 -6.71
N GLN A 11 4.65 -5.99 -5.66
CA GLN A 11 4.49 -6.44 -4.28
C GLN A 11 3.04 -6.37 -3.77
N LEU A 12 2.12 -5.78 -4.54
CA LEU A 12 0.71 -5.64 -4.13
C LEU A 12 0.08 -6.99 -3.77
N THR A 13 0.21 -7.98 -4.64
CA THR A 13 -0.40 -9.30 -4.44
C THR A 13 0.22 -10.04 -3.25
N PRO A 14 1.54 -10.20 -3.14
CA PRO A 14 2.17 -10.80 -1.97
C PRO A 14 1.80 -10.10 -0.64
N LEU A 15 1.74 -8.77 -0.63
CA LEU A 15 1.34 -8.02 0.56
C LEU A 15 -0.11 -8.29 0.97
N LEU A 16 -1.04 -8.33 0.01
CA LEU A 16 -2.43 -8.65 0.29
C LEU A 16 -2.59 -10.08 0.81
N ASP A 17 -1.82 -11.04 0.31
CA ASP A 17 -1.85 -12.44 0.74
C ASP A 17 -1.24 -12.63 2.14
N ALA A 18 -0.30 -11.75 2.52
CA ALA A 18 0.34 -11.77 3.82
C ALA A 18 -0.48 -11.12 4.95
N ILE A 19 -1.62 -10.47 4.65
CA ILE A 19 -2.43 -9.81 5.67
C ILE A 19 -2.96 -10.83 6.67
N ARG A 20 -2.57 -10.66 7.95
CA ARG A 20 -3.05 -11.43 9.10
C ARG A 20 -3.17 -10.50 10.30
N VAL A 21 -4.38 -10.03 10.56
CA VAL A 21 -4.66 -9.16 11.70
C VAL A 21 -5.36 -9.99 12.76
N GLY A 22 -4.71 -10.15 13.92
CA GLY A 22 -5.26 -10.85 15.06
C GLY A 22 -6.57 -10.20 15.54
N ARG A 23 -7.46 -11.01 16.11
CA ARG A 23 -8.68 -10.56 16.78
C ARG A 23 -8.70 -11.15 18.18
N PRO A 24 -9.32 -10.49 19.15
CA PRO A 24 -9.45 -11.03 20.51
C PRO A 24 -10.16 -12.40 20.54
N ARG A 25 -11.08 -12.61 19.60
CA ARG A 25 -11.80 -13.88 19.41
C ARG A 25 -11.96 -14.18 17.92
N GLY A 26 -11.88 -15.46 17.56
CA GLY A 26 -12.13 -15.95 16.22
C GLY A 26 -10.92 -15.90 15.28
N ARG A 27 -11.16 -16.16 14.00
CA ARG A 27 -10.12 -16.25 12.96
C ARG A 27 -9.49 -14.88 12.67
N PRO A 28 -8.18 -14.81 12.45
CA PRO A 28 -7.52 -13.58 12.03
C PRO A 28 -8.17 -12.98 10.78
N ARG A 29 -8.22 -11.66 10.72
CA ARG A 29 -8.70 -10.95 9.56
C ARG A 29 -7.61 -10.97 8.48
N THR A 30 -7.97 -11.44 7.29
CA THR A 30 -7.07 -11.58 6.14
C THR A 30 -7.39 -10.61 5.01
N ARG A 31 -8.45 -9.82 5.15
CA ARG A 31 -8.93 -8.92 4.10
C ARG A 31 -9.17 -7.52 4.66
N PRO A 32 -8.57 -6.47 4.08
CA PRO A 32 -8.88 -5.09 4.44
C PRO A 32 -10.28 -4.70 3.92
N ASP A 33 -10.89 -3.66 4.50
CA ASP A 33 -12.16 -3.12 4.03
C ASP A 33 -12.01 -2.40 2.70
N ARG A 34 -10.91 -1.68 2.54
CA ARG A 34 -10.62 -0.86 1.36
C ARG A 34 -9.12 -0.72 1.18
N LEU A 35 -8.69 -0.65 -0.06
CA LEU A 35 -7.31 -0.32 -0.43
C LEU A 35 -7.24 1.11 -0.95
N LEU A 36 -6.32 1.90 -0.41
CA LEU A 36 -5.93 3.20 -0.94
C LEU A 36 -4.49 3.07 -1.46
N ALA A 37 -4.28 3.32 -2.73
CA ALA A 37 -2.94 3.26 -3.32
C ALA A 37 -2.70 4.44 -4.25
N ASP A 38 -1.44 4.70 -4.55
CA ASP A 38 -1.05 5.79 -5.43
C ASP A 38 -1.29 5.46 -6.91
N LYS A 39 -0.99 6.44 -7.76
CA LYS A 39 -1.15 6.30 -9.22
C LYS A 39 -0.23 5.24 -9.84
N GLY A 40 0.84 4.82 -9.16
CA GLY A 40 1.71 3.73 -9.60
C GLY A 40 0.97 2.39 -9.70
N TYR A 41 -0.07 2.21 -8.89
CA TYR A 41 -0.92 1.01 -8.92
C TYR A 41 -2.12 1.10 -9.88
N SER A 42 -2.18 2.12 -10.75
CA SER A 42 -3.33 2.35 -11.63
C SER A 42 -3.44 1.40 -12.83
N TYR A 43 -2.48 0.52 -13.02
CA TYR A 43 -2.47 -0.42 -14.15
C TYR A 43 -3.69 -1.36 -14.16
N PRO A 44 -4.24 -1.69 -15.36
CA PRO A 44 -5.42 -2.54 -15.48
C PRO A 44 -5.28 -3.90 -14.81
N VAL A 45 -4.07 -4.47 -14.79
CA VAL A 45 -3.79 -5.78 -14.17
C VAL A 45 -4.06 -5.75 -12.66
N TYR A 46 -3.61 -4.72 -11.96
CA TYR A 46 -3.84 -4.60 -10.51
C TYR A 46 -5.30 -4.32 -10.19
N ARG A 47 -5.97 -3.45 -10.96
CA ARG A 47 -7.40 -3.19 -10.79
C ARG A 47 -8.25 -4.45 -11.05
N ARG A 48 -7.86 -5.29 -12.01
CA ARG A 48 -8.52 -6.57 -12.29
C ARG A 48 -8.36 -7.52 -11.12
N GLU A 49 -7.16 -7.63 -10.58
CA GLU A 49 -6.88 -8.46 -9.41
C GLU A 49 -7.66 -8.00 -8.17
N LEU A 50 -7.72 -6.72 -7.89
CA LEU A 50 -8.49 -6.17 -6.78
C LEU A 50 -10.00 -6.44 -6.94
N ARG A 51 -10.53 -6.34 -8.16
CA ARG A 51 -11.92 -6.71 -8.47
C ARG A 51 -12.18 -8.20 -8.29
N ARG A 52 -11.25 -9.05 -8.76
CA ARG A 52 -11.34 -10.51 -8.57
C ARG A 52 -11.42 -10.86 -7.09
N ARG A 53 -10.64 -10.17 -6.25
CA ARG A 53 -10.67 -10.30 -4.78
C ARG A 53 -11.89 -9.64 -4.13
N LYS A 54 -12.78 -9.00 -4.90
CA LYS A 54 -13.90 -8.20 -4.40
C LYS A 54 -13.45 -7.16 -3.36
N LEU A 55 -12.25 -6.60 -3.52
CA LEU A 55 -11.66 -5.63 -2.61
C LEU A 55 -11.94 -4.21 -3.12
N PRO A 56 -12.75 -3.41 -2.40
CA PRO A 56 -12.95 -2.01 -2.71
C PRO A 56 -11.62 -1.26 -2.72
N HIS A 57 -11.40 -0.44 -3.75
CA HIS A 57 -10.13 0.27 -3.87
C HIS A 57 -10.31 1.66 -4.44
N VAL A 58 -9.47 2.60 -4.00
CA VAL A 58 -9.40 3.96 -4.53
C VAL A 58 -7.97 4.21 -4.98
N ILE A 59 -7.79 4.28 -6.28
CA ILE A 59 -6.50 4.47 -6.93
C ILE A 59 -6.69 5.56 -7.98
N PRO A 60 -5.97 6.68 -7.93
CA PRO A 60 -6.06 7.71 -8.97
C PRO A 60 -5.57 7.14 -10.31
N GLU A 61 -6.15 7.64 -11.40
CA GLU A 61 -5.72 7.26 -12.74
C GLU A 61 -4.52 8.09 -13.18
N ARG A 62 -3.52 7.47 -13.80
CA ARG A 62 -2.38 8.17 -14.40
C ARG A 62 -2.87 9.00 -15.59
N ALA A 63 -2.19 10.11 -15.88
CA ALA A 63 -2.55 11.01 -16.98
C ALA A 63 -2.46 10.33 -18.36
N ASP A 64 -1.44 9.49 -18.54
CA ASP A 64 -1.26 8.67 -19.75
C ASP A 64 -2.40 7.65 -19.94
N HIS A 65 -2.79 6.94 -18.88
CA HIS A 65 -3.92 6.01 -18.92
C HIS A 65 -5.24 6.73 -19.21
N ARG A 66 -5.46 7.90 -18.62
CA ARG A 66 -6.65 8.72 -18.87
C ARG A 66 -6.72 9.17 -20.32
N ARG A 67 -5.61 9.67 -20.90
CA ARG A 67 -5.52 10.05 -22.31
C ARG A 67 -5.80 8.86 -23.23
N HIS A 68 -5.17 7.72 -22.97
CA HIS A 68 -5.38 6.52 -23.78
C HIS A 68 -6.82 5.98 -23.70
N ARG A 69 -7.46 6.10 -22.53
CA ARG A 69 -8.84 5.70 -22.31
C ARG A 69 -9.85 6.64 -23.00
N ALA A 70 -9.52 7.92 -23.14
CA ALA A 70 -10.43 8.89 -23.78
C ALA A 70 -10.84 8.49 -25.22
N HIS A 71 -10.02 7.67 -25.87
CA HIS A 71 -10.28 7.13 -27.21
C HIS A 71 -10.94 5.74 -27.20
N LYS A 72 -11.37 5.23 -26.00
CA LYS A 72 -11.97 3.90 -25.88
C LYS A 72 -13.36 4.01 -25.23
N PRO A 73 -14.33 3.19 -25.69
CA PRO A 73 -15.62 3.12 -25.03
C PRO A 73 -15.48 2.55 -23.61
N GLY A 74 -16.34 2.96 -22.73
CA GLY A 74 -16.42 2.41 -21.38
C GLY A 74 -16.48 3.46 -20.26
N ARG A 75 -17.00 3.04 -19.11
CA ARG A 75 -17.09 3.88 -17.93
C ARG A 75 -15.69 4.08 -17.30
N PRO A 76 -15.31 5.31 -16.94
CA PRO A 76 -14.07 5.55 -16.21
C PRO A 76 -14.03 4.84 -14.86
N PRO A 77 -12.85 4.47 -14.35
CA PRO A 77 -12.72 3.96 -13.00
C PRO A 77 -13.26 4.99 -11.99
N GLY A 78 -14.08 4.51 -11.04
CA GLY A 78 -14.58 5.36 -9.96
C GLY A 78 -13.43 5.87 -9.10
N PHE A 79 -13.48 7.14 -8.73
CA PHE A 79 -12.50 7.76 -7.84
C PHE A 79 -13.21 8.53 -6.72
N ASP A 80 -13.03 8.08 -5.49
CA ASP A 80 -13.53 8.73 -4.28
C ASP A 80 -12.42 9.62 -3.70
N ALA A 81 -12.47 10.91 -4.01
CA ALA A 81 -11.47 11.88 -3.57
C ALA A 81 -11.46 12.05 -2.04
N THR A 82 -12.62 11.95 -1.39
CA THR A 82 -12.75 12.06 0.06
C THR A 82 -12.07 10.89 0.77
N ALA A 83 -12.34 9.67 0.32
CA ALA A 83 -11.63 8.50 0.83
C ALA A 83 -10.14 8.56 0.53
N TYR A 84 -9.73 9.06 -0.64
CA TYR A 84 -8.32 9.15 -1.01
C TYR A 84 -7.53 10.10 -0.11
N LYS A 85 -8.11 11.19 0.36
CA LYS A 85 -7.47 12.11 1.33
C LYS A 85 -7.00 11.39 2.60
N ARG A 86 -7.68 10.32 3.00
CA ARG A 86 -7.28 9.51 4.17
C ARG A 86 -5.93 8.81 4.00
N ARG A 87 -5.43 8.67 2.76
CA ARG A 87 -4.08 8.14 2.48
C ARG A 87 -2.97 8.97 3.14
N ASN A 88 -3.22 10.24 3.45
CA ASN A 88 -2.28 11.10 4.17
C ASN A 88 -1.84 10.53 5.54
N VAL A 89 -2.66 9.67 6.15
CA VAL A 89 -2.29 8.96 7.40
C VAL A 89 -1.04 8.10 7.18
N VAL A 90 -0.95 7.41 6.05
CA VAL A 90 0.22 6.57 5.71
C VAL A 90 1.46 7.43 5.51
N GLU A 91 1.33 8.58 4.80
CA GLU A 91 2.45 9.49 4.57
C GLU A 91 2.98 10.06 5.89
N ARG A 92 2.08 10.47 6.80
CA ARG A 92 2.47 10.91 8.15
C ARG A 92 3.13 9.81 8.94
N CYS A 93 2.63 8.57 8.88
CA CYS A 93 3.24 7.42 9.53
C CYS A 93 4.67 7.18 9.00
N VAL A 94 4.85 7.17 7.69
CA VAL A 94 6.17 7.00 7.06
C VAL A 94 7.12 8.14 7.46
N ASN A 95 6.64 9.39 7.51
CA ASN A 95 7.44 10.53 7.95
C ASN A 95 7.88 10.39 9.41
N ARG A 96 7.01 9.92 10.31
CA ARG A 96 7.38 9.62 11.69
C ARG A 96 8.40 8.49 11.78
N LEU A 97 8.24 7.42 11.01
CA LEU A 97 9.23 6.34 10.92
C LEU A 97 10.60 6.83 10.44
N LYS A 98 10.65 7.77 9.49
CA LYS A 98 11.89 8.37 9.02
C LYS A 98 12.63 9.21 10.06
N GLN A 99 11.98 9.62 11.15
CA GLN A 99 12.66 10.28 12.28
C GLN A 99 13.60 9.33 13.01
N PHE A 100 13.39 8.02 12.92
CA PHE A 100 14.36 7.03 13.38
C PHE A 100 15.54 6.97 12.40
N ARG A 101 16.67 7.55 12.80
CA ARG A 101 17.86 7.70 11.92
C ARG A 101 18.29 6.38 11.30
N ALA A 102 18.30 5.29 12.04
CA ALA A 102 18.65 3.96 11.55
C ALA A 102 17.77 3.48 10.39
N LEU A 103 16.49 3.85 10.36
CA LEU A 103 15.59 3.55 9.25
C LEU A 103 15.78 4.50 8.07
N ALA A 104 15.99 5.79 8.35
CA ALA A 104 16.14 6.82 7.31
C ALA A 104 17.40 6.60 6.47
N THR A 105 18.50 6.24 7.11
CA THR A 105 19.82 6.12 6.48
C THR A 105 20.06 4.77 5.81
N ARG A 106 19.24 3.77 6.11
CA ARG A 106 19.35 2.39 5.56
C ARG A 106 20.78 1.81 5.69
N TYR A 107 21.46 2.08 6.79
CA TYR A 107 22.80 1.51 7.05
C TYR A 107 22.77 -0.01 7.17
N GLU A 108 21.65 -0.55 7.63
CA GLU A 108 21.50 -1.98 7.78
C GLU A 108 21.33 -2.67 6.42
N LYS A 109 22.27 -3.55 6.09
CA LYS A 109 22.28 -4.31 4.82
C LYS A 109 21.45 -5.59 4.90
N SER A 110 21.25 -6.13 6.11
CA SER A 110 20.44 -7.32 6.33
C SER A 110 18.94 -6.95 6.25
N ALA A 111 18.20 -7.65 5.41
CA ALA A 111 16.75 -7.46 5.27
C ALA A 111 16.01 -7.77 6.57
N ASP A 112 16.47 -8.75 7.33
CA ASP A 112 15.84 -9.15 8.59
C ASP A 112 16.10 -8.14 9.70
N ALA A 113 17.34 -7.65 9.82
CA ALA A 113 17.69 -6.62 10.78
C ALA A 113 16.95 -5.30 10.48
N PHE A 114 16.89 -4.88 9.22
CA PHE A 114 16.12 -3.71 8.82
C PHE A 114 14.62 -3.87 9.14
N ARG A 115 14.07 -5.06 8.91
CA ARG A 115 12.68 -5.39 9.26
C ARG A 115 12.45 -5.30 10.77
N ALA A 116 13.38 -5.84 11.57
CA ALA A 116 13.31 -5.77 13.03
C ALA A 116 13.32 -4.32 13.52
N LEU A 117 14.21 -3.47 12.99
CA LEU A 117 14.26 -2.04 13.29
C LEU A 117 12.95 -1.33 12.94
N ALA A 118 12.38 -1.63 11.77
CA ALA A 118 11.11 -1.04 11.33
C ALA A 118 9.95 -1.44 12.25
N LEU A 119 9.90 -2.71 12.68
CA LEU A 119 8.89 -3.19 13.63
C LEU A 119 9.06 -2.54 15.00
N PHE A 120 10.29 -2.44 15.50
CA PHE A 120 10.59 -1.79 16.78
C PHE A 120 10.16 -0.31 16.77
N ALA A 121 10.52 0.43 15.72
CA ALA A 121 10.08 1.81 15.56
C ALA A 121 8.56 1.95 15.47
N ALA A 122 7.89 1.02 14.76
CA ALA A 122 6.43 1.01 14.68
C ALA A 122 5.78 0.76 16.07
N ILE A 123 6.32 -0.14 16.89
CA ILE A 123 5.86 -0.38 18.25
C ILE A 123 6.01 0.89 19.11
N LEU A 124 7.17 1.53 19.05
CA LEU A 124 7.40 2.77 19.79
C LEU A 124 6.42 3.88 19.38
N LEU A 125 6.11 4.00 18.09
CA LEU A 125 5.11 4.97 17.61
C LEU A 125 3.68 4.62 18.02
N TRP A 126 3.40 3.35 18.23
CA TRP A 126 2.07 2.88 18.64
C TRP A 126 1.80 3.12 20.12
N THR A 127 2.84 3.13 20.95
CA THR A 127 2.73 3.30 22.42
C THR A 127 2.76 4.76 22.89
N GLN A 128 2.96 5.72 21.99
CA GLN A 128 2.87 7.17 22.24
C GLN A 128 1.46 7.70 21.97
#